data_d246ea72f002e9d8ca58be4c9c4e4397
#
_entry.id   d246ea72f002e9d8ca58be4c9c4e4397
#
_cell.length_a   1.000
_cell.length_b   1.000
_cell.length_c   1.000
_cell.angle_alpha   90.00
_cell.angle_beta   90.00
_cell.angle_gamma   90.00
#
_symmetry.space_group_name_H-M   'P 1'
#
loop_
_entity.id
_entity.type
_entity.pdbx_description
1 polymer ?
#
loop_
_entity_poly.entity_id
_entity_poly.type
_entity_poly.pdbx_seq_one_letter_code
_entity_poly.pdbx_strand_id
1 'polypeptide(L)'
;MAQKKILNAFEVLIIVAFASFPLLLSFPFRVNIFLSWEGAYRLTEGQLPFRDFGIPLGGMYWVVPAIFFKIFGAQLITLVKAQVFINIVSGLVFRHILISLSVTPVVRTASVLLYTITFSFFNFWPWYNHTAIVYGLIAIAFVLQFIFSENKKTKWLWVSLSFLFTFFSFFTKQDAGGLIFLICMFLLLYNSWYEKHWLGIGVYLSGTALVTVIAVLFFSQYNFSYWFNYGQAPHNSRVSGADIINELFSESQWIKFYFFLILLLAFAQVKNVNAFFSNKKETV
;
A
#
# COMPACT_ATOMS: atom_id res chain seq x y z
N MET A 1 -21.79 10.58 22.94
CA MET A 1 -20.46 9.96 23.25
C MET A 1 -20.53 8.42 23.17
N ALA A 2 -21.52 7.75 23.72
CA ALA A 2 -21.69 6.29 23.68
C ALA A 2 -21.79 5.72 22.25
N GLN A 3 -22.63 6.29 21.39
CA GLN A 3 -22.80 5.85 19.99
C GLN A 3 -21.48 5.86 19.18
N LYS A 4 -20.64 6.88 19.37
CA LYS A 4 -19.33 6.96 18.70
C LYS A 4 -18.38 5.83 19.16
N LYS A 5 -18.41 5.47 20.43
CA LYS A 5 -17.62 4.34 20.96
C LYS A 5 -18.10 3.00 20.40
N ILE A 6 -19.43 2.82 20.31
CA ILE A 6 -20.05 1.59 19.77
C ILE A 6 -19.66 1.42 18.29
N LEU A 7 -19.80 2.47 17.46
CA LEU A 7 -19.41 2.42 16.04
C LEU A 7 -17.92 2.12 15.87
N ASN A 8 -17.04 2.73 16.69
CA ASN A 8 -15.61 2.46 16.65
C ASN A 8 -15.28 0.99 16.96
N ALA A 9 -15.92 0.40 17.98
CA ALA A 9 -15.73 -1.00 18.33
C ALA A 9 -16.27 -1.93 17.22
N PHE A 10 -17.40 -1.59 16.64
CA PHE A 10 -18.03 -2.33 15.55
C PHE A 10 -17.16 -2.32 14.28
N GLU A 11 -16.54 -1.18 13.91
CA GLU A 11 -15.58 -1.11 12.79
C GLU A 11 -14.41 -2.06 12.98
N VAL A 12 -13.81 -2.09 14.17
CA VAL A 12 -12.70 -3.01 14.48
C VAL A 12 -13.14 -4.46 14.42
N LEU A 13 -14.33 -4.76 14.95
CA LEU A 13 -14.90 -6.11 14.91
C LEU A 13 -15.13 -6.59 13.47
N ILE A 14 -15.70 -5.74 12.61
CA ILE A 14 -15.85 -6.02 11.17
C ILE A 14 -14.50 -6.34 10.54
N ILE A 15 -13.49 -5.49 10.75
CA ILE A 15 -12.17 -5.69 10.19
C ILE A 15 -11.60 -7.05 10.60
N VAL A 16 -11.63 -7.37 11.89
CA VAL A 16 -11.08 -8.63 12.39
C VAL A 16 -11.88 -9.84 11.89
N ALA A 17 -13.21 -9.77 11.90
CA ALA A 17 -14.06 -10.85 11.45
C ALA A 17 -13.83 -11.20 9.98
N PHE A 18 -13.89 -10.21 9.08
CA PHE A 18 -13.68 -10.44 7.64
C PHE A 18 -12.22 -10.80 7.31
N ALA A 19 -11.25 -10.20 8.00
CA ALA A 19 -9.85 -10.56 7.82
C ALA A 19 -9.54 -12.00 8.23
N SER A 20 -10.24 -12.53 9.23
CA SER A 20 -10.04 -13.90 9.76
C SER A 20 -10.79 -14.98 8.95
N PHE A 21 -11.69 -14.58 8.07
CA PHE A 21 -12.51 -15.51 7.29
C PHE A 21 -11.71 -16.55 6.50
N PRO A 22 -10.54 -16.23 5.90
CA PRO A 22 -9.71 -17.23 5.21
C PRO A 22 -9.28 -18.42 6.06
N LEU A 23 -9.24 -18.30 7.39
CA LEU A 23 -8.93 -19.41 8.31
C LEU A 23 -10.06 -20.43 8.42
N LEU A 24 -11.28 -20.07 8.04
CA LEU A 24 -12.49 -20.89 8.15
C LEU A 24 -12.84 -21.60 6.83
N LEU A 25 -12.15 -21.27 5.75
CA LEU A 25 -12.44 -21.79 4.42
C LEU A 25 -11.42 -22.85 3.98
N SER A 26 -11.92 -23.93 3.39
CA SER A 26 -11.14 -24.74 2.47
C SER A 26 -11.30 -24.15 1.07
N PHE A 27 -10.24 -23.68 0.48
CA PHE A 27 -10.25 -23.13 -0.88
C PHE A 27 -9.30 -23.93 -1.77
N PRO A 28 -9.59 -24.02 -3.09
CA PRO A 28 -8.71 -24.73 -3.99
C PRO A 28 -7.36 -23.99 -4.09
N PHE A 29 -6.28 -24.72 -3.87
CA PHE A 29 -4.94 -24.18 -4.03
C PHE A 29 -4.71 -23.84 -5.50
N ARG A 30 -4.28 -22.59 -5.75
CA ARG A 30 -3.81 -22.15 -7.06
C ARG A 30 -2.29 -22.20 -7.08
N VAL A 31 -1.72 -22.43 -8.24
CA VAL A 31 -0.25 -22.45 -8.45
C VAL A 31 0.41 -21.18 -7.84
N ASN A 32 -0.28 -20.07 -7.93
CA ASN A 32 0.23 -18.78 -7.41
C ASN A 32 0.49 -18.75 -5.90
N ILE A 33 -0.18 -19.60 -5.09
CA ILE A 33 0.09 -19.66 -3.65
C ILE A 33 1.51 -20.15 -3.37
N PHE A 34 2.03 -21.04 -4.23
CA PHE A 34 3.37 -21.59 -4.09
C PHE A 34 4.44 -20.53 -4.33
N LEU A 35 4.22 -19.57 -5.21
CA LEU A 35 5.14 -18.45 -5.40
C LEU A 35 5.30 -17.64 -4.10
N SER A 36 4.21 -17.40 -3.38
CA SER A 36 4.24 -16.69 -2.10
C SER A 36 4.85 -17.54 -0.99
N TRP A 37 4.52 -18.83 -0.96
CA TRP A 37 5.07 -19.78 0.02
C TRP A 37 6.57 -20.00 -0.19
N GLU A 38 7.00 -20.30 -1.43
CA GLU A 38 8.39 -20.60 -1.76
C GLU A 38 9.30 -19.40 -1.46
N GLY A 39 8.93 -18.21 -1.89
CA GLY A 39 9.74 -17.03 -1.63
C GLY A 39 9.87 -16.71 -0.14
N ALA A 40 8.79 -16.85 0.63
CA ALA A 40 8.82 -16.69 2.08
C ALA A 40 9.69 -17.77 2.75
N TYR A 41 9.60 -19.01 2.30
CA TYR A 41 10.43 -20.13 2.78
C TYR A 41 11.91 -19.88 2.49
N ARG A 42 12.27 -19.49 1.27
CA ARG A 42 13.64 -19.16 0.86
C ARG A 42 14.24 -18.06 1.74
N LEU A 43 13.46 -16.99 2.02
CA LEU A 43 13.90 -15.96 2.96
C LEU A 43 14.11 -16.50 4.38
N THR A 44 13.31 -17.47 4.81
CA THR A 44 13.43 -18.11 6.13
C THR A 44 14.73 -18.92 6.22
N GLU A 45 15.16 -19.55 5.12
CA GLU A 45 16.42 -20.28 4.99
C GLU A 45 17.65 -19.36 4.74
N GLY A 46 17.46 -18.03 4.76
CA GLY A 46 18.56 -17.06 4.57
C GLY A 46 18.95 -16.83 3.11
N GLN A 47 18.18 -17.34 2.16
CA GLN A 47 18.37 -17.05 0.74
C GLN A 47 17.89 -15.63 0.42
N LEU A 48 18.57 -14.95 -0.49
CA LEU A 48 18.25 -13.59 -0.91
C LEU A 48 17.74 -13.57 -2.35
N PRO A 49 16.63 -12.81 -2.62
CA PRO A 49 16.20 -12.55 -3.98
C PRO A 49 17.33 -11.97 -4.83
N PHE A 50 17.31 -12.26 -6.12
CA PHE A 50 18.30 -11.86 -7.13
C PHE A 50 19.69 -12.51 -6.96
N ARG A 51 20.12 -12.84 -5.75
CA ARG A 51 21.37 -13.56 -5.49
C ARG A 51 21.20 -15.07 -5.68
N ASP A 52 20.26 -15.66 -4.97
CA ASP A 52 20.11 -17.12 -4.87
C ASP A 52 18.99 -17.64 -5.79
N PHE A 53 18.08 -16.77 -6.18
CA PHE A 53 16.99 -17.06 -7.12
C PHE A 53 16.51 -15.80 -7.82
N GLY A 54 16.07 -15.97 -9.07
CA GLY A 54 15.52 -14.88 -9.87
C GLY A 54 14.03 -14.64 -9.57
N ILE A 55 13.62 -13.37 -9.61
CA ILE A 55 12.23 -12.97 -9.50
C ILE A 55 11.99 -11.70 -10.33
N PRO A 56 10.91 -11.66 -11.14
CA PRO A 56 10.57 -10.49 -11.96
C PRO A 56 9.89 -9.36 -11.20
N LEU A 57 9.90 -9.41 -9.88
CA LEU A 57 9.25 -8.48 -8.95
C LEU A 57 10.19 -8.20 -7.78
N GLY A 58 9.78 -7.31 -6.89
CA GLY A 58 10.47 -7.17 -5.61
C GLY A 58 10.03 -8.24 -4.60
N GLY A 59 10.88 -8.50 -3.62
CA GLY A 59 10.66 -9.56 -2.61
C GLY A 59 9.97 -9.10 -1.32
N MET A 60 9.54 -7.84 -1.21
CA MET A 60 9.03 -7.31 0.06
C MET A 60 7.70 -7.94 0.52
N TYR A 61 6.90 -8.51 -0.39
CA TYR A 61 5.68 -9.22 -0.01
C TYR A 61 5.92 -10.56 0.70
N TRP A 62 7.15 -11.08 0.66
CA TRP A 62 7.54 -12.29 1.37
C TRP A 62 8.00 -12.04 2.81
N VAL A 63 8.33 -10.80 3.17
CA VAL A 63 8.92 -10.49 4.48
C VAL A 63 7.97 -10.86 5.62
N VAL A 64 6.70 -10.45 5.55
CA VAL A 64 5.72 -10.79 6.59
C VAL A 64 5.50 -12.30 6.68
N PRO A 65 5.22 -13.03 5.58
CA PRO A 65 5.13 -14.48 5.63
C PRO A 65 6.39 -15.17 6.16
N ALA A 66 7.59 -14.70 5.80
CA ALA A 66 8.84 -15.28 6.30
C ALA A 66 8.99 -15.14 7.83
N ILE A 67 8.57 -13.99 8.38
CA ILE A 67 8.50 -13.80 9.84
C ILE A 67 7.55 -14.81 10.48
N PHE A 68 6.37 -15.00 9.89
CA PHE A 68 5.39 -15.98 10.38
C PHE A 68 5.93 -17.41 10.28
N PHE A 69 6.65 -17.75 9.21
CA PHE A 69 7.28 -19.07 9.04
C PHE A 69 8.33 -19.34 10.09
N LYS A 70 9.15 -18.34 10.46
CA LYS A 70 10.12 -18.47 11.55
C LYS A 70 9.47 -18.73 12.90
N ILE A 71 8.27 -18.18 13.14
CA ILE A 71 7.58 -18.30 14.42
C ILE A 71 6.71 -19.57 14.49
N PHE A 72 6.01 -19.90 13.41
CA PHE A 72 4.96 -20.94 13.40
C PHE A 72 5.26 -22.13 12.46
N GLY A 73 6.42 -22.13 11.80
CA GLY A 73 6.78 -23.14 10.81
C GLY A 73 6.25 -22.85 9.40
N ALA A 74 6.91 -23.36 8.38
CA ALA A 74 6.65 -23.12 6.97
C ALA A 74 5.49 -23.99 6.42
N GLN A 75 4.30 -23.80 6.93
CA GLN A 75 3.09 -24.50 6.51
C GLN A 75 2.17 -23.57 5.69
N LEU A 76 1.33 -24.13 4.81
CA LEU A 76 0.36 -23.34 4.05
C LEU A 76 -0.61 -22.57 4.96
N ILE A 77 -1.03 -23.18 6.07
CA ILE A 77 -1.89 -22.49 7.05
C ILE A 77 -1.17 -21.30 7.70
N THR A 78 0.16 -21.35 7.85
CA THR A 78 0.94 -20.23 8.37
C THR A 78 0.97 -19.07 7.37
N LEU A 79 0.99 -19.36 6.07
CA LEU A 79 0.85 -18.35 5.03
C LEU A 79 -0.51 -17.66 5.11
N VAL A 80 -1.60 -18.41 5.35
CA VAL A 80 -2.94 -17.85 5.56
C VAL A 80 -2.99 -16.98 6.82
N LYS A 81 -2.36 -17.40 7.93
CA LYS A 81 -2.24 -16.57 9.15
C LYS A 81 -1.51 -15.24 8.89
N ALA A 82 -0.44 -15.27 8.08
CA ALA A 82 0.26 -14.05 7.68
C ALA A 82 -0.67 -13.13 6.86
N GLN A 83 -1.49 -13.69 5.97
CA GLN A 83 -2.49 -12.91 5.22
C GLN A 83 -3.55 -12.30 6.13
N VAL A 84 -4.05 -13.03 7.10
CA VAL A 84 -5.00 -12.50 8.10
C VAL A 84 -4.41 -11.28 8.82
N PHE A 85 -3.16 -11.36 9.23
CA PHE A 85 -2.46 -10.22 9.82
C PHE A 85 -2.39 -9.03 8.86
N ILE A 86 -2.01 -9.27 7.59
CA ILE A 86 -1.95 -8.22 6.55
C ILE A 86 -3.33 -7.60 6.34
N ASN A 87 -4.39 -8.40 6.28
CA ASN A 87 -5.77 -7.92 6.12
C ASN A 87 -6.23 -7.06 7.29
N ILE A 88 -5.92 -7.46 8.53
CA ILE A 88 -6.23 -6.66 9.74
C ILE A 88 -5.51 -5.32 9.68
N VAL A 89 -4.20 -5.33 9.43
CA VAL A 89 -3.40 -4.10 9.29
C VAL A 89 -3.97 -3.20 8.21
N SER A 90 -4.28 -3.75 7.06
CA SER A 90 -4.88 -3.04 5.92
C SER A 90 -6.20 -2.35 6.28
N GLY A 91 -7.12 -3.08 6.92
CA GLY A 91 -8.41 -2.53 7.36
C GLY A 91 -8.26 -1.43 8.41
N LEU A 92 -7.36 -1.62 9.39
CA LEU A 92 -7.08 -0.62 10.42
C LEU A 92 -6.44 0.65 9.84
N VAL A 93 -5.52 0.50 8.88
CA VAL A 93 -4.88 1.61 8.18
C VAL A 93 -5.89 2.37 7.33
N PHE A 94 -6.73 1.68 6.55
CA PHE A 94 -7.79 2.30 5.77
C PHE A 94 -8.76 3.09 6.67
N ARG A 95 -9.21 2.48 7.77
CA ARG A 95 -10.02 3.17 8.79
C ARG A 95 -9.30 4.41 9.34
N HIS A 96 -8.00 4.32 9.61
CA HIS A 96 -7.19 5.42 10.12
C HIS A 96 -7.10 6.59 9.12
N ILE A 97 -6.94 6.30 7.83
CA ILE A 97 -6.98 7.30 6.76
C ILE A 97 -8.32 8.06 6.80
N LEU A 98 -9.45 7.36 6.87
CA LEU A 98 -10.78 7.99 6.93
C LEU A 98 -10.96 8.86 8.19
N ILE A 99 -10.38 8.46 9.33
CA ILE A 99 -10.38 9.28 10.56
C ILE A 99 -9.55 10.55 10.36
N SER A 100 -8.37 10.42 9.77
CA SER A 100 -7.48 11.57 9.50
C SER A 100 -8.15 12.59 8.56
N LEU A 101 -8.91 12.12 7.61
CA LEU A 101 -9.73 12.95 6.71
C LEU A 101 -11.03 13.45 7.34
N SER A 102 -11.26 13.18 8.64
CA SER A 102 -12.46 13.61 9.38
C SER A 102 -13.79 13.11 8.79
N VAL A 103 -13.78 11.95 8.13
CA VAL A 103 -15.00 11.32 7.60
C VAL A 103 -15.97 10.99 8.73
N THR A 104 -17.27 11.31 8.50
CA THR A 104 -18.30 11.10 9.52
C THR A 104 -18.42 9.63 9.92
N PRO A 105 -18.73 9.30 11.17
CA PRO A 105 -18.71 7.92 11.66
C PRO A 105 -19.55 6.94 10.85
N VAL A 106 -20.74 7.36 10.40
CA VAL A 106 -21.66 6.51 9.61
C VAL A 106 -21.05 6.18 8.25
N VAL A 107 -20.57 7.20 7.52
CA VAL A 107 -19.93 7.02 6.22
C VAL A 107 -18.66 6.21 6.35
N ARG A 108 -17.86 6.47 7.38
CA ARG A 108 -16.63 5.70 7.68
C ARG A 108 -16.93 4.22 7.93
N THR A 109 -17.94 3.91 8.74
CA THR A 109 -18.35 2.52 9.01
C THR A 109 -18.78 1.81 7.74
N ALA A 110 -19.59 2.47 6.90
CA ALA A 110 -20.01 1.93 5.59
C ALA A 110 -18.81 1.71 4.66
N SER A 111 -17.88 2.66 4.60
CA SER A 111 -16.64 2.55 3.80
C SER A 111 -15.73 1.42 4.29
N VAL A 112 -15.56 1.26 5.60
CA VAL A 112 -14.78 0.17 6.19
C VAL A 112 -15.43 -1.18 5.86
N LEU A 113 -16.75 -1.30 5.98
CA LEU A 113 -17.47 -2.52 5.62
C LEU A 113 -17.27 -2.86 4.13
N LEU A 114 -17.45 -1.88 3.24
CA LEU A 114 -17.26 -2.06 1.81
C LEU A 114 -15.82 -2.47 1.49
N TYR A 115 -14.84 -1.80 2.08
CA TYR A 115 -13.43 -2.13 1.91
C TYR A 115 -13.10 -3.56 2.37
N THR A 116 -13.59 -3.97 3.52
CA THR A 116 -13.33 -5.32 4.04
C THR A 116 -13.97 -6.41 3.19
N ILE A 117 -15.18 -6.19 2.68
CA ILE A 117 -15.85 -7.15 1.80
C ILE A 117 -15.17 -7.22 0.42
N THR A 118 -14.77 -6.09 -0.16
CA THR A 118 -14.26 -6.06 -1.54
C THR A 118 -12.76 -6.34 -1.63
N PHE A 119 -11.98 -5.96 -0.62
CA PHE A 119 -10.53 -6.10 -0.64
C PHE A 119 -10.04 -7.24 0.28
N SER A 120 -10.33 -7.17 1.58
CA SER A 120 -9.73 -8.10 2.54
C SER A 120 -10.31 -9.52 2.45
N PHE A 121 -11.62 -9.64 2.24
CA PHE A 121 -12.34 -10.91 2.23
C PHE A 121 -11.84 -11.89 1.16
N PHE A 122 -11.43 -11.40 0.00
CA PHE A 122 -10.96 -12.22 -1.12
C PHE A 122 -9.45 -12.46 -1.14
N ASN A 123 -8.70 -11.93 -0.17
CA ASN A 123 -7.26 -12.11 -0.06
C ASN A 123 -6.93 -13.26 0.90
N PHE A 124 -6.68 -14.44 0.35
CA PHE A 124 -6.45 -15.67 1.12
C PHE A 124 -4.97 -15.94 1.42
N TRP A 125 -4.05 -15.38 0.63
CA TRP A 125 -2.60 -15.49 0.83
C TRP A 125 -1.89 -14.20 0.42
N PRO A 126 -0.69 -13.92 0.96
CA PRO A 126 0.08 -12.73 0.59
C PRO A 126 0.46 -12.76 -0.89
N TRP A 127 -0.20 -11.92 -1.67
CA TRP A 127 0.03 -11.76 -3.09
C TRP A 127 0.64 -10.39 -3.36
N TYR A 128 1.63 -10.30 -4.24
CA TYR A 128 2.38 -9.07 -4.47
C TYR A 128 1.48 -7.87 -4.82
N ASN A 129 0.45 -8.04 -5.64
CA ASN A 129 -0.48 -6.94 -5.98
C ASN A 129 -1.15 -6.35 -4.73
N HIS A 130 -1.71 -7.21 -3.88
CA HIS A 130 -2.43 -6.78 -2.69
C HIS A 130 -1.47 -6.22 -1.63
N THR A 131 -0.33 -6.88 -1.43
CA THR A 131 0.66 -6.44 -0.43
C THR A 131 1.27 -5.09 -0.80
N ALA A 132 1.53 -4.83 -2.10
CA ALA A 132 1.99 -3.53 -2.56
C ALA A 132 0.97 -2.41 -2.24
N ILE A 133 -0.34 -2.67 -2.45
CA ILE A 133 -1.41 -1.73 -2.10
C ILE A 133 -1.45 -1.50 -0.58
N VAL A 134 -1.31 -2.55 0.24
CA VAL A 134 -1.30 -2.41 1.71
C VAL A 134 -0.14 -1.54 2.17
N TYR A 135 1.07 -1.77 1.66
CA TYR A 135 2.22 -0.90 1.95
C TYR A 135 1.97 0.55 1.48
N GLY A 136 1.33 0.72 0.32
CA GLY A 136 0.93 2.03 -0.17
C GLY A 136 -0.07 2.74 0.74
N LEU A 137 -1.09 2.05 1.22
CA LEU A 137 -2.04 2.61 2.19
C LEU A 137 -1.35 3.04 3.49
N ILE A 138 -0.40 2.25 3.98
CA ILE A 138 0.40 2.60 5.16
C ILE A 138 1.24 3.87 4.88
N ALA A 139 1.87 3.97 3.71
CA ALA A 139 2.62 5.15 3.31
C ALA A 139 1.73 6.40 3.27
N ILE A 140 0.54 6.32 2.66
CA ILE A 140 -0.45 7.40 2.60
C ILE A 140 -0.91 7.78 4.01
N ALA A 141 -1.21 6.81 4.89
CA ALA A 141 -1.60 7.09 6.27
C ALA A 141 -0.54 7.89 7.01
N PHE A 142 0.74 7.56 6.83
CA PHE A 142 1.84 8.30 7.43
C PHE A 142 2.03 9.69 6.83
N VAL A 143 1.81 9.89 5.51
CA VAL A 143 1.77 11.23 4.91
C VAL A 143 0.66 12.07 5.53
N LEU A 144 -0.55 11.51 5.68
CA LEU A 144 -1.66 12.21 6.32
C LEU A 144 -1.35 12.54 7.78
N GLN A 145 -0.70 11.63 8.53
CA GLN A 145 -0.22 11.92 9.88
C GLN A 145 0.81 13.06 9.90
N PHE A 146 1.74 13.10 8.95
CA PHE A 146 2.67 14.21 8.81
C PHE A 146 1.93 15.53 8.54
N ILE A 147 0.94 15.53 7.65
CA ILE A 147 0.17 16.72 7.25
C ILE A 147 -0.67 17.27 8.40
N PHE A 148 -1.36 16.41 9.15
CA PHE A 148 -2.34 16.81 10.16
C PHE A 148 -1.82 16.80 11.60
N SER A 149 -0.62 16.27 11.86
CA SER A 149 -0.06 16.24 13.21
C SER A 149 0.42 17.63 13.66
N GLU A 150 -0.01 18.06 14.82
CA GLU A 150 0.48 19.27 15.48
C GLU A 150 1.82 19.05 16.20
N ASN A 151 2.15 17.79 16.52
CA ASN A 151 3.36 17.46 17.26
C ASN A 151 4.60 17.47 16.35
N LYS A 152 5.37 18.55 16.44
CA LYS A 152 6.60 18.76 15.64
C LYS A 152 7.65 17.64 15.82
N LYS A 153 7.73 17.00 16.99
CA LYS A 153 8.73 15.95 17.26
C LYS A 153 8.42 14.65 16.49
N THR A 154 7.15 14.31 16.36
CA THR A 154 6.73 13.08 15.67
C THR A 154 6.54 13.26 14.15
N LYS A 155 6.43 14.49 13.65
CA LYS A 155 6.26 14.76 12.21
C LYS A 155 7.35 14.09 11.36
N TRP A 156 8.61 14.19 11.80
CA TRP A 156 9.74 13.60 11.05
C TRP A 156 9.71 12.08 11.02
N LEU A 157 9.24 11.46 12.09
CA LEU A 157 9.01 10.02 12.13
C LEU A 157 7.96 9.60 11.07
N TRP A 158 6.86 10.33 10.96
CA TRP A 158 5.79 10.02 10.04
C TRP A 158 6.24 10.10 8.56
N VAL A 159 6.95 11.16 8.18
CA VAL A 159 7.48 11.26 6.82
C VAL A 159 8.54 10.20 6.54
N SER A 160 9.35 9.84 7.54
CA SER A 160 10.35 8.77 7.41
C SER A 160 9.70 7.40 7.22
N LEU A 161 8.67 7.08 7.97
CA LEU A 161 7.89 5.86 7.78
C LEU A 161 7.18 5.85 6.42
N SER A 162 6.67 7.01 5.97
CA SER A 162 6.03 7.11 4.66
C SER A 162 6.97 6.73 3.52
N PHE A 163 8.17 7.30 3.43
CA PHE A 163 9.09 6.94 2.34
C PHE A 163 9.56 5.48 2.44
N LEU A 164 9.71 4.93 3.63
CA LEU A 164 10.07 3.53 3.83
C LEU A 164 8.97 2.59 3.30
N PHE A 165 7.71 2.85 3.62
CA PHE A 165 6.59 2.04 3.11
C PHE A 165 6.31 2.27 1.63
N THR A 166 6.60 3.45 1.09
CA THR A 166 6.63 3.68 -0.37
C THR A 166 7.68 2.80 -1.03
N PHE A 167 8.88 2.72 -0.47
CA PHE A 167 9.92 1.82 -0.93
C PHE A 167 9.49 0.35 -0.85
N PHE A 168 8.86 -0.10 0.24
CA PHE A 168 8.34 -1.46 0.36
C PHE A 168 7.27 -1.76 -0.70
N SER A 169 6.39 -0.82 -0.99
CA SER A 169 5.42 -0.94 -2.08
C SER A 169 6.11 -1.12 -3.43
N PHE A 170 7.10 -0.28 -3.74
CA PHE A 170 7.86 -0.32 -4.99
C PHE A 170 8.69 -1.60 -5.13
N PHE A 171 9.38 -2.02 -4.07
CA PHE A 171 10.12 -3.29 -4.02
C PHE A 171 9.22 -4.52 -3.79
N THR A 172 7.93 -4.34 -3.81
CA THR A 172 6.94 -5.41 -3.97
C THR A 172 6.46 -5.46 -5.42
N LYS A 173 6.00 -4.32 -5.96
CA LYS A 173 5.52 -4.20 -7.34
C LYS A 173 5.78 -2.77 -7.84
N GLN A 174 6.53 -2.66 -8.93
CA GLN A 174 7.07 -1.39 -9.42
C GLN A 174 5.99 -0.36 -9.80
N ASP A 175 5.00 -0.77 -10.58
CA ASP A 175 3.89 0.07 -11.04
C ASP A 175 3.03 0.59 -9.88
N ALA A 176 2.62 -0.30 -8.98
CA ALA A 176 1.85 0.06 -7.80
C ALA A 176 2.64 1.01 -6.88
N GLY A 177 3.90 0.68 -6.60
CA GLY A 177 4.77 1.53 -5.77
C GLY A 177 5.10 2.88 -6.41
N GLY A 178 5.26 2.91 -7.73
CA GLY A 178 5.44 4.16 -8.49
C GLY A 178 4.22 5.07 -8.39
N LEU A 179 3.00 4.52 -8.51
CA LEU A 179 1.76 5.28 -8.31
C LEU A 179 1.63 5.81 -6.87
N ILE A 180 1.95 4.99 -5.87
CA ILE A 180 1.94 5.42 -4.46
C ILE A 180 2.96 6.54 -4.21
N PHE A 181 4.16 6.45 -4.79
CA PHE A 181 5.15 7.51 -4.72
C PHE A 181 4.59 8.82 -5.25
N LEU A 182 3.93 8.80 -6.41
CA LEU A 182 3.31 9.98 -7.00
C LEU A 182 2.20 10.54 -6.12
N ILE A 183 1.31 9.70 -5.59
CA ILE A 183 0.23 10.13 -4.68
C ILE A 183 0.82 10.83 -3.44
N CYS A 184 1.77 10.19 -2.77
CA CYS A 184 2.42 10.76 -1.58
C CYS A 184 3.16 12.07 -1.91
N MET A 185 3.83 12.12 -3.06
CA MET A 185 4.51 13.32 -3.54
C MET A 185 3.52 14.47 -3.76
N PHE A 186 2.39 14.22 -4.43
CA PHE A 186 1.36 15.24 -4.65
C PHE A 186 0.75 15.77 -3.36
N LEU A 187 0.44 14.88 -2.40
CA LEU A 187 -0.06 15.28 -1.09
C LEU A 187 0.94 16.17 -0.34
N LEU A 188 2.21 15.81 -0.37
CA LEU A 188 3.27 16.59 0.27
C LEU A 188 3.56 17.89 -0.47
N LEU A 189 3.50 17.93 -1.81
CA LEU A 189 3.62 19.15 -2.61
C LEU A 189 2.50 20.13 -2.26
N TYR A 190 1.25 19.65 -2.26
CA TYR A 190 0.11 20.47 -1.86
C TYR A 190 0.28 21.03 -0.45
N ASN A 191 0.65 20.18 0.52
CA ASN A 191 0.91 20.62 1.88
C ASN A 191 2.06 21.66 1.94
N SER A 192 3.15 21.43 1.22
CA SER A 192 4.30 22.35 1.20
C SER A 192 3.93 23.71 0.59
N TRP A 193 3.10 23.71 -0.44
CA TRP A 193 2.60 24.94 -1.04
C TRP A 193 1.66 25.68 -0.09
N TYR A 194 0.76 24.96 0.55
CA TYR A 194 -0.20 25.56 1.51
C TYR A 194 0.50 26.15 2.73
N GLU A 195 1.40 25.39 3.37
CA GLU A 195 2.13 25.79 4.58
C GLU A 195 3.36 26.69 4.30
N LYS A 196 3.72 26.88 3.05
CA LYS A 196 4.97 27.54 2.62
C LYS A 196 6.24 26.93 3.23
N HIS A 197 6.21 25.60 3.47
CA HIS A 197 7.29 24.88 4.14
C HIS A 197 7.68 23.60 3.36
N TRP A 198 8.83 23.64 2.71
CA TRP A 198 9.25 22.63 1.73
C TRP A 198 10.09 21.47 2.30
N LEU A 199 10.49 21.54 3.57
CA LEU A 199 11.38 20.55 4.16
C LEU A 199 10.79 19.13 4.18
N GLY A 200 9.47 19.01 4.38
CA GLY A 200 8.79 17.70 4.43
C GLY A 200 8.90 16.93 3.13
N ILE A 201 8.65 17.59 2.00
CA ILE A 201 8.83 16.94 0.69
C ILE A 201 10.29 16.66 0.38
N GLY A 202 11.20 17.57 0.79
CA GLY A 202 12.65 17.36 0.65
C GLY A 202 13.11 16.08 1.37
N VAL A 203 12.68 15.88 2.62
CA VAL A 203 12.98 14.66 3.39
C VAL A 203 12.37 13.42 2.75
N TYR A 204 11.14 13.50 2.26
CA TYR A 204 10.49 12.39 1.59
C TYR A 204 11.25 11.97 0.32
N LEU A 205 11.57 12.91 -0.54
CA LEU A 205 12.29 12.64 -1.80
C LEU A 205 13.70 12.11 -1.55
N SER A 206 14.46 12.79 -0.68
CA SER A 206 15.83 12.37 -0.36
C SER A 206 15.87 11.02 0.35
N GLY A 207 14.91 10.77 1.28
CA GLY A 207 14.78 9.49 1.97
C GLY A 207 14.40 8.34 1.02
N THR A 208 13.43 8.56 0.13
CA THR A 208 13.07 7.56 -0.89
C THR A 208 14.26 7.27 -1.81
N ALA A 209 14.94 8.30 -2.30
CA ALA A 209 16.13 8.15 -3.15
C ALA A 209 17.24 7.39 -2.43
N LEU A 210 17.54 7.75 -1.17
CA LEU A 210 18.58 7.11 -0.38
C LEU A 210 18.32 5.61 -0.19
N VAL A 211 17.12 5.23 0.26
CA VAL A 211 16.76 3.82 0.49
C VAL A 211 16.79 3.04 -0.82
N THR A 212 16.31 3.63 -1.92
CA THR A 212 16.34 3.02 -3.25
C THR A 212 17.77 2.81 -3.73
N VAL A 213 18.64 3.83 -3.61
CA VAL A 213 20.06 3.75 -4.00
C VAL A 213 20.77 2.66 -3.19
N ILE A 214 20.58 2.60 -1.88
CA ILE A 214 21.17 1.56 -1.03
C ILE A 214 20.75 0.17 -1.52
N ALA A 215 19.46 -0.03 -1.79
CA ALA A 215 18.97 -1.32 -2.26
C ALA A 215 19.50 -1.68 -3.66
N VAL A 216 19.52 -0.72 -4.59
CA VAL A 216 20.07 -0.92 -5.93
C VAL A 216 21.56 -1.25 -5.87
N LEU A 217 22.35 -0.52 -5.09
CA LEU A 217 23.77 -0.79 -4.93
C LEU A 217 24.02 -2.18 -4.31
N PHE A 218 23.22 -2.57 -3.32
CA PHE A 218 23.32 -3.89 -2.71
C PHE A 218 23.02 -5.02 -3.70
N PHE A 219 21.99 -4.88 -4.52
CA PHE A 219 21.58 -5.92 -5.46
C PHE A 219 22.27 -5.82 -6.83
N SER A 220 22.95 -4.71 -7.17
CA SER A 220 23.57 -4.49 -8.49
C SER A 220 24.64 -5.52 -8.84
N GLN A 221 25.28 -6.12 -7.85
CA GLN A 221 26.24 -7.22 -8.01
C GLN A 221 25.61 -8.56 -8.44
N TYR A 222 24.27 -8.66 -8.36
CA TYR A 222 23.52 -9.87 -8.69
C TYR A 222 22.60 -9.52 -9.87
N ASN A 223 22.53 -9.98 -10.89
CA ASN A 223 21.70 -9.71 -12.09
C ASN A 223 20.33 -8.99 -11.85
N PHE A 224 20.30 -8.06 -10.88
CA PHE A 224 19.12 -7.37 -10.38
C PHE A 224 18.41 -6.55 -11.46
N SER A 225 19.14 -5.80 -12.27
CA SER A 225 18.58 -4.94 -13.31
C SER A 225 17.76 -5.74 -14.33
N TYR A 226 18.24 -6.92 -14.70
CA TYR A 226 17.50 -7.82 -15.57
C TYR A 226 16.23 -8.34 -14.88
N TRP A 227 16.39 -8.98 -13.73
CA TRP A 227 15.27 -9.62 -13.04
C TRP A 227 14.20 -8.63 -12.62
N PHE A 228 14.57 -7.51 -12.04
CA PHE A 228 13.63 -6.52 -11.52
C PHE A 228 12.88 -5.78 -12.62
N ASN A 229 13.50 -5.53 -13.78
CA ASN A 229 12.88 -4.78 -14.86
C ASN A 229 12.16 -5.69 -15.87
N TYR A 230 12.85 -6.70 -16.38
CA TYR A 230 12.30 -7.58 -17.44
C TYR A 230 11.71 -8.86 -16.85
N GLY A 231 12.36 -9.45 -15.89
CA GLY A 231 11.98 -10.73 -15.32
C GLY A 231 12.20 -11.87 -16.32
N GLN A 232 11.15 -12.61 -16.57
CA GLN A 232 11.19 -13.78 -17.44
C GLN A 232 10.60 -13.44 -18.80
N ALA A 233 11.30 -13.80 -19.89
CA ALA A 233 10.74 -13.65 -21.24
C ALA A 233 9.36 -14.35 -21.35
N PRO A 234 8.39 -13.82 -22.09
CA PRO A 234 8.49 -12.73 -23.07
C PRO A 234 8.09 -11.33 -22.53
N HIS A 235 8.24 -11.05 -21.24
CA HIS A 235 7.81 -9.76 -20.69
C HIS A 235 8.66 -8.59 -21.21
N ASN A 236 7.98 -7.49 -21.52
CA ASN A 236 8.62 -6.20 -21.82
C ASN A 236 9.16 -5.55 -20.55
N SER A 237 9.92 -4.46 -20.70
CA SER A 237 10.39 -3.65 -19.59
C SER A 237 9.21 -3.22 -18.69
N ARG A 238 9.29 -3.49 -17.40
CA ARG A 238 8.24 -3.13 -16.42
C ARG A 238 8.34 -1.67 -15.97
N VAL A 239 9.46 -1.03 -16.23
CA VAL A 239 9.68 0.40 -15.98
C VAL A 239 9.70 1.11 -17.32
N SER A 240 8.53 1.27 -17.92
CA SER A 240 8.34 1.96 -19.20
C SER A 240 7.25 3.03 -19.01
N GLY A 241 7.62 4.30 -19.25
CA GLY A 241 6.65 5.40 -19.22
C GLY A 241 5.57 5.25 -20.30
N ALA A 242 5.92 4.66 -21.46
CA ALA A 242 4.97 4.41 -22.54
C ALA A 242 3.92 3.36 -22.12
N ASP A 243 4.33 2.30 -21.42
CA ASP A 243 3.41 1.25 -20.95
C ASP A 243 2.47 1.78 -19.85
N ILE A 244 2.97 2.62 -18.95
CA ILE A 244 2.13 3.28 -17.93
C ILE A 244 1.05 4.14 -18.60
N ILE A 245 1.42 4.92 -19.63
CA ILE A 245 0.47 5.75 -20.39
C ILE A 245 -0.52 4.88 -21.15
N ASN A 246 -0.05 3.80 -21.78
CA ASN A 246 -0.91 2.88 -22.54
C ASN A 246 -1.87 2.13 -21.60
N GLU A 247 -1.41 1.65 -20.47
CA GLU A 247 -2.25 1.00 -19.46
C GLU A 247 -3.32 1.95 -18.92
N LEU A 248 -2.93 3.22 -18.65
CA LEU A 248 -3.87 4.24 -18.18
C LEU A 248 -4.93 4.60 -19.24
N PHE A 249 -4.56 4.71 -20.52
CA PHE A 249 -5.45 5.19 -21.58
C PHE A 249 -6.11 4.10 -22.41
N SER A 250 -5.52 2.93 -22.55
CA SER A 250 -6.01 1.85 -23.41
C SER A 250 -6.63 0.68 -22.65
N GLU A 251 -5.96 0.18 -21.61
CA GLU A 251 -6.32 -1.10 -21.00
C GLU A 251 -7.20 -0.97 -19.74
N SER A 252 -7.19 0.17 -19.07
CA SER A 252 -7.94 0.39 -17.83
C SER A 252 -9.41 0.78 -18.04
N GLN A 253 -10.13 0.12 -18.96
CA GLN A 253 -11.46 0.52 -19.44
C GLN A 253 -12.47 0.84 -18.31
N TRP A 254 -12.55 0.01 -17.26
CA TRP A 254 -13.47 0.20 -16.14
C TRP A 254 -13.02 1.25 -15.13
N ILE A 255 -11.72 1.36 -14.89
CA ILE A 255 -11.14 2.32 -13.94
C ILE A 255 -11.43 3.76 -14.39
N LYS A 256 -11.45 4.05 -15.71
CA LYS A 256 -11.78 5.37 -16.26
C LYS A 256 -13.18 5.83 -15.86
N PHE A 257 -14.17 4.93 -15.86
CA PHE A 257 -15.53 5.26 -15.45
C PHE A 257 -15.60 5.62 -13.96
N TYR A 258 -14.87 4.90 -13.10
CA TYR A 258 -14.80 5.23 -11.68
C TYR A 258 -14.09 6.57 -11.45
N PHE A 259 -12.98 6.84 -12.14
CA PHE A 259 -12.30 8.12 -12.08
C PHE A 259 -13.21 9.26 -12.56
N PHE A 260 -13.89 9.08 -13.67
CA PHE A 260 -14.83 10.08 -14.20
C PHE A 260 -15.98 10.32 -13.23
N LEU A 261 -16.55 9.27 -12.65
CA LEU A 261 -17.62 9.39 -11.66
C LEU A 261 -17.13 10.11 -10.39
N ILE A 262 -15.96 9.77 -9.87
CA ILE A 262 -15.35 10.42 -8.70
C ILE A 262 -15.12 11.91 -8.99
N LEU A 263 -14.55 12.24 -10.15
CA LEU A 263 -14.32 13.62 -10.56
C LEU A 263 -15.66 14.39 -10.70
N LEU A 264 -16.65 13.79 -11.32
CA LEU A 264 -17.97 14.40 -11.50
C LEU A 264 -18.64 14.67 -10.14
N LEU A 265 -18.59 13.72 -9.21
CA LEU A 265 -19.09 13.88 -7.84
C LEU A 265 -18.30 14.94 -7.06
N ALA A 266 -16.98 14.97 -7.20
CA ALA A 266 -16.12 15.97 -6.57
C ALA A 266 -16.45 17.36 -7.10
N PHE A 267 -16.55 17.55 -8.42
CA PHE A 267 -16.92 18.83 -9.03
C PHE A 267 -18.35 19.27 -8.66
N ALA A 268 -19.29 18.34 -8.55
CA ALA A 268 -20.65 18.64 -8.11
C ALA A 268 -20.73 19.17 -6.67
N GLN A 269 -19.76 18.81 -5.82
CA GLN A 269 -19.64 19.26 -4.42
C GLN A 269 -18.97 20.64 -4.30
N VAL A 270 -18.18 21.05 -5.30
CA VAL A 270 -17.41 22.31 -5.27
C VAL A 270 -18.31 23.49 -5.63
N LYS A 271 -18.96 24.07 -4.63
CA LYS A 271 -19.75 25.30 -4.79
C LYS A 271 -18.89 26.55 -5.00
N ASN A 272 -17.70 26.57 -4.45
CA ASN A 272 -16.74 27.68 -4.55
C ASN A 272 -15.32 27.14 -4.58
N VAL A 273 -14.65 27.24 -5.71
CA VAL A 273 -13.30 26.73 -5.94
C VAL A 273 -12.29 27.33 -4.94
N ASN A 274 -12.38 28.62 -4.65
CA ASN A 274 -11.46 29.28 -3.72
C ASN A 274 -11.67 28.77 -2.28
N ALA A 275 -12.92 28.57 -1.86
CA ALA A 275 -13.22 28.01 -0.54
C ALA A 275 -12.77 26.55 -0.42
N PHE A 276 -12.93 25.76 -1.49
CA PHE A 276 -12.44 24.39 -1.54
C PHE A 276 -10.93 24.31 -1.33
N PHE A 277 -10.16 25.07 -2.10
CA PHE A 277 -8.69 25.10 -1.96
C PHE A 277 -8.18 25.79 -0.68
N SER A 278 -9.00 26.57 0.01
CA SER A 278 -8.65 27.15 1.31
C SER A 278 -8.84 26.17 2.47
N ASN A 279 -9.67 25.13 2.31
CA ASN A 279 -9.91 24.13 3.34
C ASN A 279 -8.99 22.91 3.13
N LYS A 280 -7.87 22.89 3.86
CA LYS A 280 -6.85 21.85 3.77
C LYS A 280 -7.39 20.41 3.90
N LYS A 281 -8.41 20.18 4.74
CA LYS A 281 -8.99 18.85 4.94
C LYS A 281 -9.94 18.40 3.82
N GLU A 282 -10.52 19.32 3.10
CA GLU A 282 -11.42 19.02 1.99
C GLU A 282 -10.65 18.81 0.67
N THR A 283 -9.44 19.37 0.59
CA THR A 283 -8.61 19.30 -0.63
C THR A 283 -7.67 18.09 -0.62
N VAL A 284 -7.20 17.65 0.54
CA VAL A 284 -6.37 16.44 0.72
C VAL A 284 -7.23 15.20 0.76
#